data_a5594646f4ce8531520e4c73b1680112
#
_entry.id   a5594646f4ce8531520e4c73b1680112
#
_cell.length_a   1.000
_cell.length_b   1.000
_cell.length_c   1.000
_cell.angle_alpha   90.00
_cell.angle_beta   90.00
_cell.angle_gamma   90.00
#
_symmetry.space_group_name_H-M   'P 1'
#
loop_
_entity.id
_entity.type
_entity.pdbx_description
1 polymer ?
#
loop_
_entity_poly.entity_id
_entity_poly.type
_entity_poly.pdbx_seq_one_letter_code
_entity_poly.pdbx_strand_id
1 'polypeptide(L)'
;PGSMNPSTGVVFSYTPRPGAEEQIYQKISDITISMKALDYLDMPECVYVNHEVEMNAAERKLYDQLKHDLIIPLEDGDIDAANAASLSNKLLQMANGAVYDENKEARVIHDHKLEMLEDLIEAANGQPVLIGYWFKHDRTRIMEHLTSCGYSPRDIKDSDDITDWNAGNIPVALIHPASAGHGLNI
;
A
#
# COMPACT_ATOMS: atom_id res chain seq x y z
N PRO A 1 17.36 18.31 -28.55
CA PRO A 1 17.82 17.47 -27.44
C PRO A 1 17.91 18.30 -26.16
N GLY A 2 17.55 17.72 -25.01
CA GLY A 2 17.66 18.39 -23.71
C GLY A 2 19.09 18.33 -23.18
N SER A 3 19.80 17.23 -23.42
CA SER A 3 21.21 17.07 -23.07
C SER A 3 21.90 16.19 -24.10
N MET A 4 23.10 16.58 -24.51
CA MET A 4 23.89 15.90 -25.54
C MET A 4 25.37 15.98 -25.19
N ASN A 5 26.14 14.92 -25.45
CA ASN A 5 27.59 14.97 -25.37
C ASN A 5 28.15 15.72 -26.58
N PRO A 6 28.82 16.86 -26.41
CA PRO A 6 29.30 17.68 -27.54
C PRO A 6 30.41 17.00 -28.36
N SER A 7 31.16 16.07 -27.76
CA SER A 7 32.28 15.40 -28.41
C SER A 7 31.88 14.16 -29.22
N THR A 8 30.83 13.45 -28.79
CA THR A 8 30.38 12.20 -29.41
C THR A 8 29.07 12.33 -30.16
N GLY A 9 28.33 13.44 -29.99
CA GLY A 9 27.00 13.64 -30.55
C GLY A 9 25.89 12.78 -29.92
N VAL A 10 26.20 12.02 -28.86
CA VAL A 10 25.23 11.18 -28.19
C VAL A 10 24.24 12.00 -27.39
N VAL A 11 22.94 11.81 -27.66
CA VAL A 11 21.86 12.50 -26.97
C VAL A 11 21.45 11.68 -25.74
N PHE A 12 21.53 12.28 -24.54
CA PHE A 12 21.17 11.63 -23.26
C PHE A 12 19.71 11.89 -22.87
N SER A 13 19.15 13.04 -23.29
CA SER A 13 17.76 13.37 -23.00
C SER A 13 17.15 14.24 -24.09
N TYR A 14 15.83 14.19 -24.19
CA TYR A 14 15.03 15.04 -25.05
C TYR A 14 14.11 15.91 -24.21
N THR A 15 14.01 17.17 -24.55
CA THR A 15 13.02 18.09 -23.97
C THR A 15 11.93 18.33 -25.01
N PRO A 16 10.64 18.19 -24.66
CA PRO A 16 9.57 18.53 -25.56
C PRO A 16 9.68 19.99 -26.04
N ARG A 17 9.31 20.27 -27.27
CA ARG A 17 9.19 21.64 -27.79
C ARG A 17 7.94 22.29 -27.17
N PRO A 18 7.91 23.61 -26.98
CA PRO A 18 6.69 24.30 -26.62
C PRO A 18 5.56 23.97 -27.60
N GLY A 19 4.39 23.61 -27.06
CA GLY A 19 3.23 23.20 -27.85
C GLY A 19 3.32 21.80 -28.48
N ALA A 20 4.32 20.97 -28.13
CA ALA A 20 4.43 19.61 -28.66
C ALA A 20 3.32 18.69 -28.15
N GLU A 21 2.89 18.88 -26.93
CA GLU A 21 1.82 18.10 -26.31
C GLU A 21 0.50 18.31 -27.06
N GLU A 22 0.11 19.55 -27.29
CA GLU A 22 -1.09 19.91 -28.04
C GLU A 22 -1.06 19.36 -29.47
N GLN A 23 0.11 19.40 -30.12
CA GLN A 23 0.27 18.84 -31.46
C GLN A 23 0.14 17.31 -31.48
N ILE A 24 0.62 16.63 -30.44
CA ILE A 24 0.44 15.19 -30.28
C ILE A 24 -1.04 14.87 -30.11
N TYR A 25 -1.73 15.54 -29.18
CA TYR A 25 -3.16 15.32 -28.96
C TYR A 25 -3.99 15.58 -30.20
N GLN A 26 -3.71 16.62 -30.96
CA GLN A 26 -4.39 16.88 -32.24
C GLN A 26 -4.18 15.76 -33.25
N LYS A 27 -2.98 15.19 -33.33
CA LYS A 27 -2.66 14.12 -34.29
C LYS A 27 -3.27 12.77 -33.95
N ILE A 28 -3.56 12.52 -32.68
CA ILE A 28 -4.12 11.24 -32.21
C ILE A 28 -5.61 11.34 -31.86
N SER A 29 -6.21 12.52 -31.97
CA SER A 29 -7.59 12.80 -31.53
C SER A 29 -8.66 11.98 -32.29
N ASP A 30 -8.36 11.54 -33.51
CA ASP A 30 -9.24 10.71 -34.35
C ASP A 30 -9.18 9.22 -34.01
N ILE A 31 -8.12 8.79 -33.31
CA ILE A 31 -7.89 7.38 -32.95
C ILE A 31 -7.82 7.13 -31.44
N THR A 32 -7.93 8.18 -30.62
CA THR A 32 -7.87 8.10 -29.17
C THR A 32 -8.99 8.89 -28.50
N ILE A 33 -9.53 8.35 -27.44
CA ILE A 33 -10.43 9.04 -26.52
C ILE A 33 -9.75 9.11 -25.15
N SER A 34 -9.59 10.33 -24.62
CA SER A 34 -9.21 10.53 -23.23
C SER A 34 -10.49 10.75 -22.40
N MET A 35 -10.77 9.83 -21.51
CA MET A 35 -11.96 9.92 -20.64
C MET A 35 -11.48 10.00 -19.18
N LYS A 36 -11.93 11.03 -18.48
CA LYS A 36 -11.84 11.08 -17.01
C LYS A 36 -13.17 10.58 -16.45
N ALA A 37 -13.13 9.72 -15.45
CA ALA A 37 -14.33 9.20 -14.83
C ALA A 37 -15.29 10.32 -14.36
N LEU A 38 -14.73 11.40 -13.81
CA LEU A 38 -15.48 12.58 -13.37
C LEU A 38 -16.22 13.32 -14.49
N ASP A 39 -15.81 13.19 -15.76
CA ASP A 39 -16.44 13.88 -16.89
C ASP A 39 -17.70 13.12 -17.38
N TYR A 40 -17.85 11.85 -17.01
CA TYR A 40 -18.89 10.95 -17.52
C TYR A 40 -19.72 10.24 -16.45
N LEU A 41 -19.23 10.21 -15.21
CA LEU A 41 -19.87 9.55 -14.09
C LEU A 41 -20.17 10.57 -12.99
N ASP A 42 -21.40 10.53 -12.48
CA ASP A 42 -21.79 11.29 -11.28
C ASP A 42 -21.25 10.56 -10.04
N MET A 43 -19.97 10.79 -9.76
CA MET A 43 -19.26 10.16 -8.64
C MET A 43 -19.16 11.14 -7.47
N PRO A 44 -19.37 10.68 -6.25
CA PRO A 44 -19.10 11.50 -5.08
C PRO A 44 -17.63 11.87 -4.99
N GLU A 45 -17.34 12.99 -4.35
CA GLU A 45 -15.96 13.43 -4.11
C GLU A 45 -15.21 12.39 -3.26
N CYS A 46 -13.99 12.07 -3.68
CA CYS A 46 -13.11 11.19 -2.89
C CYS A 46 -12.52 11.98 -1.71
N VAL A 47 -12.85 11.58 -0.50
CA VAL A 47 -12.36 12.21 0.73
C VAL A 47 -11.18 11.42 1.28
N TYR A 48 -10.06 12.08 1.49
CA TYR A 48 -8.87 11.50 2.12
C TYR A 48 -8.83 11.88 3.59
N VAL A 49 -8.82 10.87 4.46
CA VAL A 49 -8.70 11.08 5.92
C VAL A 49 -7.46 10.34 6.42
N ASN A 50 -6.59 11.07 7.12
CA ASN A 50 -5.41 10.48 7.74
C ASN A 50 -5.70 10.19 9.22
N HIS A 51 -5.48 8.95 9.63
CA HIS A 51 -5.50 8.53 11.02
C HIS A 51 -4.08 8.23 11.47
N GLU A 52 -3.61 8.98 12.45
CA GLU A 52 -2.26 8.81 12.99
C GLU A 52 -2.29 7.87 14.19
N VAL A 53 -1.34 6.93 14.20
CA VAL A 53 -1.13 5.96 15.29
C VAL A 53 0.29 6.07 15.76
N GLU A 54 0.49 6.20 17.06
CA GLU A 54 1.81 6.42 17.64
C GLU A 54 2.34 5.16 18.33
N MET A 55 3.64 4.93 18.16
CA MET A 55 4.37 3.92 18.93
C MET A 55 4.57 4.40 20.35
N ASN A 56 4.46 3.50 21.33
CA ASN A 56 4.87 3.81 22.71
C ASN A 56 6.41 3.97 22.82
N ALA A 57 6.89 4.40 23.98
CA ALA A 57 8.31 4.70 24.18
C ALA A 57 9.23 3.47 23.99
N ALA A 58 8.78 2.27 24.35
CA ALA A 58 9.55 1.05 24.20
C ALA A 58 9.62 0.61 22.73
N GLU A 59 8.51 0.64 22.01
CA GLU A 59 8.41 0.34 20.59
C GLU A 59 9.22 1.33 19.75
N ARG A 60 9.12 2.62 20.10
CA ARG A 60 9.92 3.67 19.46
C ARG A 60 11.40 3.47 19.67
N LYS A 61 11.81 3.03 20.85
CA LYS A 61 13.21 2.71 21.12
C LYS A 61 13.72 1.59 20.21
N LEU A 62 12.95 0.52 20.01
CA LEU A 62 13.30 -0.57 19.09
C LEU A 62 13.39 -0.08 17.64
N TYR A 63 12.45 0.76 17.21
CA TYR A 63 12.47 1.37 15.89
C TYR A 63 13.72 2.22 15.66
N ASP A 64 14.06 3.08 16.63
CA ASP A 64 15.23 3.95 16.56
C ASP A 64 16.55 3.13 16.66
N GLN A 65 16.56 2.04 17.45
CA GLN A 65 17.69 1.11 17.49
C GLN A 65 17.95 0.48 16.12
N LEU A 66 16.94 -0.10 15.47
CA LEU A 66 17.12 -0.66 14.12
C LEU A 66 17.59 0.40 13.13
N LYS A 67 17.05 1.61 13.24
CA LYS A 67 17.42 2.73 12.36
C LYS A 67 18.88 3.15 12.49
N HIS A 68 19.46 3.08 13.70
CA HIS A 68 20.83 3.49 13.98
C HIS A 68 21.84 2.34 13.87
N ASP A 69 21.51 1.20 14.46
CA ASP A 69 22.45 0.08 14.65
C ASP A 69 22.33 -0.97 13.55
N LEU A 70 21.29 -0.89 12.71
CA LEU A 70 20.93 -1.84 11.66
C LEU A 70 20.58 -3.24 12.19
N ILE A 71 20.52 -3.42 13.50
CA ILE A 71 20.23 -4.70 14.15
C ILE A 71 19.48 -4.48 15.48
N ILE A 72 18.55 -5.38 15.75
CA ILE A 72 17.94 -5.59 17.07
C ILE A 72 18.21 -7.04 17.45
N PRO A 73 19.09 -7.31 18.42
CA PRO A 73 19.33 -8.67 18.90
C PRO A 73 18.15 -9.18 19.72
N LEU A 74 17.71 -10.39 19.43
CA LEU A 74 16.64 -11.08 20.15
C LEU A 74 17.08 -12.53 20.46
N GLU A 75 16.52 -13.15 21.50
CA GLU A 75 16.86 -14.53 21.90
C GLU A 75 16.54 -15.57 20.82
N ASP A 76 15.48 -15.34 20.03
CA ASP A 76 14.95 -16.30 19.06
C ASP A 76 15.22 -15.93 17.59
N GLY A 77 16.13 -15.00 17.33
CA GLY A 77 16.48 -14.56 15.98
C GLY A 77 16.50 -13.05 15.81
N ASP A 78 17.60 -12.55 15.33
CA ASP A 78 17.86 -11.12 15.21
C ASP A 78 17.02 -10.46 14.10
N ILE A 79 16.68 -9.19 14.30
CA ILE A 79 16.14 -8.34 13.26
C ILE A 79 17.29 -7.51 12.72
N ASP A 80 17.77 -7.85 11.53
CA ASP A 80 18.91 -7.18 10.90
C ASP A 80 18.54 -6.48 9.59
N ALA A 81 19.33 -5.49 9.21
CA ALA A 81 19.18 -4.77 7.95
C ALA A 81 20.56 -4.64 7.26
N ALA A 82 20.81 -5.51 6.29
CA ALA A 82 22.09 -5.59 5.60
C ALA A 82 22.49 -4.33 4.79
N ASN A 83 21.53 -3.48 4.45
CA ASN A 83 21.74 -2.25 3.69
C ASN A 83 20.57 -1.27 3.85
N ALA A 84 20.73 -0.04 3.32
CA ALA A 84 19.71 1.01 3.43
C ALA A 84 18.34 0.63 2.82
N ALA A 85 18.30 -0.16 1.75
CA ALA A 85 17.03 -0.59 1.15
C ALA A 85 16.32 -1.61 2.03
N SER A 86 17.05 -2.58 2.60
CA SER A 86 16.50 -3.53 3.55
C SER A 86 16.07 -2.83 4.84
N LEU A 87 16.82 -1.84 5.31
CA LEU A 87 16.47 -1.02 6.46
C LEU A 87 15.13 -0.31 6.25
N SER A 88 14.96 0.40 5.14
CA SER A 88 13.71 1.09 4.83
C SER A 88 12.52 0.14 4.82
N ASN A 89 12.69 -1.05 4.25
CA ASN A 89 11.66 -2.08 4.23
C ASN A 89 11.34 -2.59 5.65
N LYS A 90 12.35 -2.88 6.47
CA LYS A 90 12.17 -3.32 7.86
C LYS A 90 11.49 -2.25 8.73
N LEU A 91 11.86 -0.98 8.57
CA LEU A 91 11.22 0.13 9.27
C LEU A 91 9.74 0.29 8.87
N LEU A 92 9.40 0.09 7.60
CA LEU A 92 8.00 0.06 7.15
C LEU A 92 7.22 -1.12 7.75
N GLN A 93 7.84 -2.30 7.84
CA GLN A 93 7.25 -3.46 8.51
C GLN A 93 6.98 -3.16 9.98
N MET A 94 7.98 -2.63 10.72
CA MET A 94 7.81 -2.24 12.12
C MET A 94 6.70 -1.20 12.30
N ALA A 95 6.61 -0.22 11.42
CA ALA A 95 5.54 0.78 11.43
C ALA A 95 4.15 0.18 11.20
N ASN A 96 4.06 -1.02 10.59
CA ASN A 96 2.82 -1.79 10.49
C ASN A 96 2.58 -2.72 11.68
N GLY A 97 3.52 -2.77 12.63
CA GLY A 97 3.38 -3.49 13.89
C GLY A 97 4.01 -4.87 13.93
N ALA A 98 4.65 -5.35 12.86
CA ALA A 98 5.44 -6.57 12.89
C ALA A 98 6.59 -6.49 11.88
N VAL A 99 7.66 -7.23 12.10
CA VAL A 99 8.83 -7.27 11.22
C VAL A 99 9.34 -8.69 11.10
N TYR A 100 9.84 -9.09 9.92
CA TYR A 100 10.48 -10.39 9.76
C TYR A 100 11.88 -10.39 10.38
N ASP A 101 12.20 -11.42 11.15
CA ASP A 101 13.55 -11.69 11.65
C ASP A 101 14.45 -12.34 10.57
N GLU A 102 15.65 -12.77 10.94
CA GLU A 102 16.59 -13.49 10.06
C GLU A 102 16.05 -14.84 9.56
N ASN A 103 15.20 -15.50 10.36
CA ASN A 103 14.55 -16.76 10.04
C ASN A 103 13.31 -16.58 9.15
N LYS A 104 12.96 -15.34 8.79
CA LYS A 104 11.75 -14.94 8.07
C LYS A 104 10.46 -15.18 8.86
N GLU A 105 10.55 -15.25 10.17
CA GLU A 105 9.40 -15.29 11.05
C GLU A 105 8.96 -13.85 11.40
N ALA A 106 7.64 -13.64 11.46
CA ALA A 106 7.09 -12.34 11.78
C ALA A 106 7.12 -12.12 13.31
N ARG A 107 7.89 -11.13 13.74
CA ARG A 107 7.93 -10.69 15.14
C ARG A 107 6.99 -9.52 15.35
N VAL A 108 6.00 -9.69 16.20
CA VAL A 108 5.03 -8.64 16.53
C VAL A 108 5.70 -7.61 17.43
N ILE A 109 5.54 -6.35 17.09
CA ILE A 109 6.04 -5.18 17.83
C ILE A 109 4.89 -4.47 18.53
N HIS A 110 3.77 -4.24 17.83
CA HIS A 110 2.55 -3.61 18.36
C HIS A 110 1.34 -3.92 17.49
N ASP A 111 0.14 -3.65 18.03
CA ASP A 111 -1.14 -3.86 17.33
C ASP A 111 -1.93 -2.56 17.09
N HIS A 112 -1.34 -1.39 17.35
CA HIS A 112 -2.05 -0.10 17.31
C HIS A 112 -2.79 0.18 16.00
N LYS A 113 -2.23 -0.24 14.84
CA LYS A 113 -2.94 -0.11 13.56
C LYS A 113 -4.11 -1.09 13.41
N LEU A 114 -4.06 -2.23 14.08
CA LEU A 114 -5.18 -3.19 14.08
C LEU A 114 -6.31 -2.67 14.95
N GLU A 115 -5.99 -2.11 16.12
CA GLU A 115 -6.96 -1.45 17.01
C GLU A 115 -7.65 -0.28 16.28
N MET A 116 -6.87 0.61 15.65
CA MET A 116 -7.42 1.71 14.85
C MET A 116 -8.27 1.19 13.67
N LEU A 117 -7.88 0.09 13.02
CA LEU A 117 -8.64 -0.50 11.93
C LEU A 117 -10.01 -1.00 12.42
N GLU A 118 -10.07 -1.60 13.60
CA GLU A 118 -11.33 -2.03 14.24
C GLU A 118 -12.25 -0.83 14.47
N ASP A 119 -11.73 0.25 15.07
CA ASP A 119 -12.47 1.50 15.28
C ASP A 119 -13.04 2.06 13.97
N LEU A 120 -12.26 2.01 12.89
CA LEU A 120 -12.68 2.48 11.56
C LEU A 120 -13.79 1.60 10.94
N ILE A 121 -13.72 0.28 11.15
CA ILE A 121 -14.76 -0.65 10.69
C ILE A 121 -16.07 -0.42 11.49
N GLU A 122 -15.98 -0.21 12.79
CA GLU A 122 -17.14 0.15 13.61
C GLU A 122 -17.73 1.48 13.17
N ALA A 123 -16.91 2.50 12.93
CA ALA A 123 -17.33 3.80 12.45
C ALA A 123 -18.00 3.75 11.05
N ALA A 124 -17.62 2.78 10.21
CA ALA A 124 -18.27 2.55 8.92
C ALA A 124 -19.74 2.09 9.03
N ASN A 125 -20.17 1.68 10.22
CA ASN A 125 -21.56 1.39 10.55
C ASN A 125 -22.25 0.46 9.54
N GLY A 126 -21.59 -0.64 9.18
CA GLY A 126 -22.09 -1.66 8.25
C GLY A 126 -21.90 -1.34 6.77
N GLN A 127 -21.27 -0.21 6.43
CA GLN A 127 -20.83 0.02 5.06
C GLN A 127 -19.64 -0.91 4.72
N PRO A 128 -19.51 -1.36 3.47
CA PRO A 128 -18.42 -2.24 3.08
C PRO A 128 -17.06 -1.53 3.22
N VAL A 129 -16.09 -2.25 3.78
CA VAL A 129 -14.72 -1.75 4.00
C VAL A 129 -13.73 -2.56 3.20
N LEU A 130 -12.96 -1.90 2.33
CA LEU A 130 -11.87 -2.50 1.58
C LEU A 130 -10.52 -2.12 2.18
N ILE A 131 -9.73 -3.10 2.60
CA ILE A 131 -8.47 -2.94 3.30
C ILE A 131 -7.32 -3.28 2.36
N GLY A 132 -6.50 -2.28 2.01
CA GLY A 132 -5.24 -2.50 1.30
C GLY A 132 -4.13 -2.90 2.26
N TYR A 133 -3.44 -4.01 2.01
CA TYR A 133 -2.28 -4.44 2.80
C TYR A 133 -1.03 -4.54 1.92
N TRP A 134 0.17 -4.50 2.55
CA TRP A 134 1.43 -4.55 1.81
C TRP A 134 2.26 -5.80 2.10
N PHE A 135 2.41 -6.20 3.36
CA PHE A 135 3.19 -7.36 3.75
C PHE A 135 2.30 -8.58 4.03
N LYS A 136 2.86 -9.78 3.85
CA LYS A 136 2.12 -11.03 4.13
C LYS A 136 1.72 -11.12 5.61
N HIS A 137 2.58 -10.66 6.51
CA HIS A 137 2.24 -10.63 7.93
C HIS A 137 1.10 -9.66 8.24
N ASP A 138 0.98 -8.52 7.52
CA ASP A 138 -0.16 -7.60 7.69
C ASP A 138 -1.46 -8.34 7.40
N ARG A 139 -1.52 -9.05 6.25
CA ARG A 139 -2.69 -9.85 5.89
C ARG A 139 -3.07 -10.85 6.98
N THR A 140 -2.10 -11.64 7.45
CA THR A 140 -2.35 -12.66 8.48
C THR A 140 -2.88 -12.03 9.76
N ARG A 141 -2.20 -11.01 10.26
CA ARG A 141 -2.58 -10.30 11.50
C ARG A 141 -3.94 -9.61 11.39
N ILE A 142 -4.23 -8.95 10.27
CA ILE A 142 -5.54 -8.32 10.05
C ILE A 142 -6.65 -9.38 10.05
N MET A 143 -6.47 -10.49 9.33
CA MET A 143 -7.44 -11.58 9.28
C MET A 143 -7.71 -12.18 10.67
N GLU A 144 -6.65 -12.47 11.42
CA GLU A 144 -6.74 -13.05 12.77
C GLU A 144 -7.40 -12.07 13.76
N HIS A 145 -6.95 -10.82 13.78
CA HIS A 145 -7.49 -9.78 14.65
C HIS A 145 -8.99 -9.58 14.40
N LEU A 146 -9.39 -9.29 13.17
CA LEU A 146 -10.80 -9.04 12.84
C LEU A 146 -11.68 -10.26 13.08
N THR A 147 -11.16 -11.47 12.84
CA THR A 147 -11.90 -12.70 13.17
C THR A 147 -12.11 -12.84 14.67
N SER A 148 -11.11 -12.50 15.49
CA SER A 148 -11.24 -12.52 16.96
C SER A 148 -12.24 -11.50 17.49
N CYS A 149 -12.41 -10.36 16.78
CA CYS A 149 -13.41 -9.33 17.09
C CYS A 149 -14.82 -9.67 16.56
N GLY A 150 -15.00 -10.85 15.92
CA GLY A 150 -16.29 -11.31 15.42
C GLY A 150 -16.65 -10.89 14.00
N TYR A 151 -15.74 -10.28 13.28
CA TYR A 151 -15.90 -9.99 11.85
C TYR A 151 -15.60 -11.23 10.99
N SER A 152 -16.04 -11.19 9.74
CA SER A 152 -15.75 -12.23 8.75
C SER A 152 -15.01 -11.61 7.55
N PRO A 153 -13.73 -11.25 7.75
CA PRO A 153 -12.94 -10.63 6.69
C PRO A 153 -12.63 -11.64 5.58
N ARG A 154 -12.60 -11.18 4.32
CA ARG A 154 -12.29 -12.02 3.16
C ARG A 154 -11.20 -11.38 2.30
N ASP A 155 -10.19 -12.17 1.92
CA ASP A 155 -9.10 -11.74 1.04
C ASP A 155 -9.53 -11.92 -0.42
N ILE A 156 -9.58 -10.83 -1.20
CA ILE A 156 -9.96 -10.87 -2.61
C ILE A 156 -8.79 -11.41 -3.43
N LYS A 157 -9.00 -12.56 -4.07
CA LYS A 157 -7.97 -13.28 -4.85
C LYS A 157 -8.35 -13.54 -6.28
N ASP A 158 -9.63 -13.76 -6.55
CA ASP A 158 -10.12 -14.20 -7.84
C ASP A 158 -11.40 -13.47 -8.26
N SER A 159 -11.93 -13.84 -9.42
CA SER A 159 -13.12 -13.23 -10.00
C SER A 159 -14.41 -13.50 -9.20
N ASP A 160 -14.47 -14.62 -8.49
CA ASP A 160 -15.64 -14.97 -7.70
C ASP A 160 -15.70 -14.09 -6.44
N ASP A 161 -14.53 -13.83 -5.80
CA ASP A 161 -14.41 -12.88 -4.71
C ASP A 161 -14.82 -11.46 -5.13
N ILE A 162 -14.43 -11.03 -6.34
CA ILE A 162 -14.81 -9.71 -6.89
C ILE A 162 -16.33 -9.65 -7.13
N THR A 163 -16.90 -10.73 -7.65
CA THR A 163 -18.34 -10.81 -7.89
C THR A 163 -19.10 -10.72 -6.58
N ASP A 164 -18.67 -11.44 -5.56
CA ASP A 164 -19.27 -11.40 -4.23
C ASP A 164 -19.12 -10.02 -3.56
N TRP A 165 -17.97 -9.37 -3.72
CA TRP A 165 -17.74 -8.01 -3.24
C TRP A 165 -18.70 -7.02 -3.89
N ASN A 166 -18.79 -7.04 -5.23
CA ASN A 166 -19.68 -6.16 -5.98
C ASN A 166 -21.17 -6.43 -5.72
N ALA A 167 -21.52 -7.65 -5.32
CA ALA A 167 -22.86 -8.00 -4.88
C ALA A 167 -23.18 -7.58 -3.42
N GLY A 168 -22.20 -7.03 -2.68
CA GLY A 168 -22.34 -6.64 -1.29
C GLY A 168 -22.34 -7.81 -0.29
N ASN A 169 -21.88 -8.99 -0.71
CA ASN A 169 -21.83 -10.17 0.14
C ASN A 169 -20.61 -10.20 1.08
N ILE A 170 -19.64 -9.32 0.89
CA ILE A 170 -18.42 -9.23 1.69
C ILE A 170 -18.41 -7.89 2.42
N PRO A 171 -18.69 -7.84 3.72
CA PRO A 171 -18.70 -6.58 4.47
C PRO A 171 -17.30 -6.01 4.71
N VAL A 172 -16.29 -6.88 4.87
CA VAL A 172 -14.89 -6.48 5.09
C VAL A 172 -14.00 -7.30 4.16
N ALA A 173 -13.35 -6.63 3.23
CA ALA A 173 -12.47 -7.26 2.25
C ALA A 173 -11.03 -6.80 2.42
N LEU A 174 -10.07 -7.69 2.15
CA LEU A 174 -8.66 -7.40 2.07
C LEU A 174 -8.19 -7.52 0.61
N ILE A 175 -7.25 -6.67 0.22
CA ILE A 175 -6.67 -6.73 -1.12
C ILE A 175 -5.19 -6.33 -1.09
N HIS A 176 -4.37 -7.05 -1.86
CA HIS A 176 -2.98 -6.63 -2.08
C HIS A 176 -2.94 -5.74 -3.34
N PRO A 177 -2.51 -4.46 -3.24
CA PRO A 177 -2.55 -3.53 -4.38
C PRO A 177 -1.84 -4.02 -5.64
N ALA A 178 -0.73 -4.78 -5.51
CA ALA A 178 -0.03 -5.33 -6.66
C ALA A 178 -0.81 -6.43 -7.40
N SER A 179 -1.71 -7.14 -6.70
CA SER A 179 -2.58 -8.15 -7.33
C SER A 179 -3.81 -7.53 -7.99
N ALA A 180 -4.17 -6.30 -7.57
CA ALA A 180 -5.36 -5.58 -8.00
C ALA A 180 -5.05 -4.44 -8.99
N GLY A 181 -3.80 -4.28 -9.39
CA GLY A 181 -3.30 -3.06 -10.04
C GLY A 181 -3.80 -2.77 -11.45
N HIS A 182 -4.46 -3.69 -12.13
CA HIS A 182 -4.90 -3.48 -13.51
C HIS A 182 -6.23 -4.16 -13.82
N GLY A 183 -7.22 -3.36 -14.21
CA GLY A 183 -8.45 -3.84 -14.84
C GLY A 183 -9.46 -4.52 -13.93
N LEU A 184 -9.32 -4.40 -12.61
CA LEU A 184 -10.35 -4.86 -11.70
C LEU A 184 -11.41 -3.77 -11.52
N ASN A 185 -12.66 -4.16 -11.66
CA ASN A 185 -13.81 -3.35 -11.30
C ASN A 185 -14.25 -3.74 -9.89
N ILE A 186 -13.78 -2.98 -8.90
CA ILE A 186 -14.02 -3.22 -7.47
C ILE A 186 -14.82 -2.05 -6.91
#